data_2c2b9d494287c41db4bb308838af4164
#
_entry.id   2c2b9d494287c41db4bb308838af4164
#
_cell.length_a   1.000
_cell.length_b   1.000
_cell.length_c   1.000
_cell.angle_alpha   90.00
_cell.angle_beta   90.00
_cell.angle_gamma   90.00
#
_symmetry.space_group_name_H-M   'P 1'
#
loop_
_entity.id
_entity.type
_entity.pdbx_description
1 polymer ?
#
loop_
_entity_poly.entity_id
_entity_poly.type
_entity_poly.pdbx_seq_one_letter_code
_entity_poly.pdbx_strand_id
1 'polypeptide(L)'
;PLLAGLAASFIAGPAQARPPFRLRKDPQPLLSPPIQDEAGTTRVLGDFAGRVILLNIWATWCPPCREEMPALERLEGLLGGPDFAVLPLCIDEGGIERGRRFYDEVGLVDLPLYWAEPLRVQLALAFIGLPTTLLIDRETREIGRLQGPFDWGSDEAVRQISDLL
;
A
#
# COMPACT_ATOMS: atom_id res chain seq x y z
N PRO A 1 22.68 -55.91 -22.39
CA PRO A 1 22.37 -55.18 -21.20
C PRO A 1 21.71 -53.83 -21.55
N LEU A 2 20.41 -53.77 -21.27
CA LEU A 2 19.60 -52.57 -21.45
C LEU A 2 19.78 -51.71 -20.21
N LEU A 3 20.38 -50.54 -20.37
CA LEU A 3 20.43 -49.49 -19.34
C LEU A 3 19.11 -48.69 -19.39
N ALA A 4 18.24 -48.96 -18.46
CA ALA A 4 17.04 -48.17 -18.22
C ALA A 4 17.42 -46.87 -17.50
N GLY A 5 17.40 -45.74 -18.24
CA GLY A 5 17.60 -44.40 -17.66
C GLY A 5 16.35 -44.00 -16.85
N LEU A 6 16.48 -43.86 -15.54
CA LEU A 6 15.50 -43.25 -14.68
C LEU A 6 15.52 -41.75 -14.92
N ALA A 7 14.52 -41.25 -15.65
CA ALA A 7 14.25 -39.81 -15.74
C ALA A 7 13.64 -39.34 -14.41
N ALA A 8 14.42 -38.64 -13.57
CA ALA A 8 13.89 -37.95 -12.39
C ALA A 8 13.08 -36.74 -12.85
N SER A 9 11.75 -36.83 -12.78
CA SER A 9 10.87 -35.69 -12.96
C SER A 9 10.99 -34.78 -11.76
N PHE A 10 11.69 -33.67 -11.89
CA PHE A 10 11.64 -32.58 -10.91
C PHE A 10 10.25 -31.94 -11.00
N ILE A 11 9.41 -32.26 -10.06
CA ILE A 11 8.16 -31.52 -9.83
C ILE A 11 8.59 -30.22 -9.15
N ALA A 12 8.67 -29.14 -9.93
CA ALA A 12 8.79 -27.80 -9.37
C ALA A 12 7.54 -27.53 -8.52
N GLY A 13 7.69 -27.50 -7.21
CA GLY A 13 6.62 -27.07 -6.31
C GLY A 13 6.19 -25.63 -6.67
N PRO A 14 4.96 -25.23 -6.32
CA PRO A 14 4.50 -23.87 -6.57
C PRO A 14 5.50 -22.90 -5.95
N ALA A 15 5.98 -21.96 -6.77
CA ALA A 15 6.83 -20.88 -6.30
C ALA A 15 6.06 -20.16 -5.18
N GLN A 16 6.55 -20.25 -3.93
CA GLN A 16 5.95 -19.54 -2.83
C GLN A 16 6.09 -18.05 -3.12
N ALA A 17 4.95 -17.39 -3.34
CA ALA A 17 4.90 -15.95 -3.53
C ALA A 17 5.51 -15.28 -2.29
N ARG A 18 6.42 -14.32 -2.52
CA ARG A 18 7.07 -13.61 -1.41
C ARG A 18 6.09 -12.59 -0.83
N PRO A 19 5.97 -12.48 0.51
CA PRO A 19 5.13 -11.47 1.11
C PRO A 19 5.60 -10.06 0.69
N PRO A 20 4.67 -9.10 0.53
CA PRO A 20 5.00 -7.74 0.09
C PRO A 20 5.99 -7.05 1.03
N PHE A 21 5.88 -7.30 2.32
CA PHE A 21 6.72 -6.66 3.32
C PHE A 21 7.68 -7.62 4.01
N ARG A 22 8.92 -7.13 4.19
CA ARG A 22 9.80 -7.61 5.25
C ARG A 22 9.50 -6.81 6.50
N LEU A 23 8.84 -7.42 7.48
CA LEU A 23 8.50 -6.75 8.73
C LEU A 23 9.77 -6.39 9.51
N ARG A 24 9.79 -5.18 10.05
CA ARG A 24 10.85 -4.68 10.91
C ARG A 24 10.75 -5.33 12.29
N LYS A 25 11.90 -5.70 12.85
CA LYS A 25 11.99 -6.14 14.26
C LYS A 25 11.77 -4.96 15.22
N ASP A 26 12.27 -3.78 14.80
CA ASP A 26 12.18 -2.53 15.56
C ASP A 26 11.33 -1.54 14.77
N PRO A 27 10.04 -1.33 15.14
CA PRO A 27 9.18 -0.33 14.53
C PRO A 27 9.79 1.08 14.60
N GLN A 28 9.71 1.84 13.51
CA GLN A 28 10.32 3.17 13.42
C GLN A 28 9.27 4.26 13.57
N PRO A 29 9.50 5.27 14.42
CA PRO A 29 8.59 6.42 14.48
C PRO A 29 8.54 7.12 13.12
N LEU A 30 7.34 7.57 12.73
CA LEU A 30 7.13 8.32 11.50
C LEU A 30 6.80 9.78 11.83
N LEU A 31 7.36 10.69 11.02
CA LEU A 31 6.86 12.05 10.96
C LEU A 31 5.56 12.05 10.16
N SER A 32 4.56 12.76 10.64
CA SER A 32 3.28 12.88 9.95
C SER A 32 3.23 14.20 9.19
N PRO A 33 3.18 14.20 7.85
CA PRO A 33 2.83 15.39 7.11
C PRO A 33 1.35 15.72 7.36
N PRO A 34 0.91 16.98 7.19
CA PRO A 34 -0.51 17.31 7.11
C PRO A 34 -1.11 16.60 5.89
N ILE A 35 -2.20 15.88 6.10
CA ILE A 35 -2.93 15.10 5.09
C ILE A 35 -4.32 15.70 4.93
N GLN A 36 -4.73 16.02 3.72
CA GLN A 36 -6.07 16.49 3.42
C GLN A 36 -6.95 15.32 3.00
N ASP A 37 -8.12 15.16 3.62
CA ASP A 37 -9.14 14.22 3.17
C ASP A 37 -10.07 14.84 2.10
N GLU A 38 -10.98 14.04 1.55
CA GLU A 38 -11.91 14.48 0.49
C GLU A 38 -12.85 15.59 0.92
N ALA A 39 -13.13 15.72 2.21
CA ALA A 39 -13.93 16.80 2.77
C ALA A 39 -13.13 18.10 2.96
N GLY A 40 -11.83 18.09 2.66
CA GLY A 40 -10.93 19.22 2.88
C GLY A 40 -10.42 19.33 4.32
N THR A 41 -10.69 18.32 5.17
CA THR A 41 -10.24 18.32 6.56
C THR A 41 -8.76 17.93 6.61
N THR A 42 -7.98 18.67 7.40
CA THR A 42 -6.58 18.31 7.65
C THR A 42 -6.51 17.22 8.72
N ARG A 43 -5.82 16.14 8.38
CA ARG A 43 -5.52 14.97 9.20
C ARG A 43 -4.03 14.83 9.44
N VAL A 44 -3.69 14.02 10.43
CA VAL A 44 -2.32 13.53 10.68
C VAL A 44 -2.37 12.01 10.86
N LEU A 45 -1.22 11.33 10.75
CA LEU A 45 -1.18 9.86 10.92
C LEU A 45 -1.75 9.42 12.29
N GLY A 46 -1.57 10.25 13.33
CA GLY A 46 -2.12 10.00 14.66
C GLY A 46 -3.65 9.88 14.70
N ASP A 47 -4.38 10.49 13.77
CA ASP A 47 -5.85 10.37 13.69
C ASP A 47 -6.31 8.96 13.28
N PHE A 48 -5.41 8.16 12.77
CA PHE A 48 -5.63 6.77 12.37
C PHE A 48 -5.11 5.76 13.40
N ALA A 49 -4.58 6.23 14.54
CA ALA A 49 -4.06 5.35 15.59
C ALA A 49 -5.11 4.31 16.05
N GLY A 50 -4.64 3.14 16.47
CA GLY A 50 -5.48 2.00 16.82
C GLY A 50 -5.74 1.03 15.66
N ARG A 51 -5.45 1.44 14.41
CA ARG A 51 -5.55 0.60 13.21
C ARG A 51 -4.17 0.27 12.62
N VAL A 52 -4.07 -0.86 11.98
CA VAL A 52 -2.97 -1.13 11.04
C VAL A 52 -3.27 -0.37 9.75
N ILE A 53 -2.29 0.35 9.20
CA ILE A 53 -2.48 1.22 8.04
C ILE A 53 -1.59 0.77 6.90
N LEU A 54 -2.16 0.60 5.72
CA LEU A 54 -1.44 0.49 4.46
C LEU A 54 -1.40 1.86 3.79
N LEU A 55 -0.36 2.64 4.06
CA LEU A 55 -0.15 3.95 3.46
C LEU A 55 0.53 3.78 2.10
N ASN A 56 -0.19 4.06 1.02
CA ASN A 56 0.32 3.99 -0.35
C ASN A 56 0.55 5.40 -0.90
N ILE A 57 1.80 5.75 -1.18
CA ILE A 57 2.18 7.05 -1.76
C ILE A 57 2.16 6.91 -3.28
N TRP A 58 1.33 7.72 -3.94
CA TRP A 58 1.06 7.61 -5.37
C TRP A 58 0.80 8.97 -6.04
N ALA A 59 0.76 8.97 -7.38
CA ALA A 59 0.38 10.13 -8.17
C ALA A 59 -0.32 9.72 -9.48
N THR A 60 -1.13 10.59 -10.04
CA THR A 60 -1.89 10.32 -11.29
C THR A 60 -0.99 10.20 -12.51
N TRP A 61 0.19 10.79 -12.50
CA TRP A 61 1.20 10.71 -13.55
C TRP A 61 2.11 9.48 -13.45
N CYS A 62 1.92 8.61 -12.44
CA CYS A 62 2.70 7.41 -12.20
C CYS A 62 1.95 6.17 -12.74
N PRO A 63 2.31 5.60 -13.92
CA PRO A 63 1.57 4.49 -14.50
C PRO A 63 1.44 3.26 -13.60
N PRO A 64 2.52 2.73 -12.96
CA PRO A 64 2.38 1.58 -12.08
C PRO A 64 1.53 1.87 -10.83
N CYS A 65 1.49 3.13 -10.35
CA CYS A 65 0.58 3.50 -9.28
C CYS A 65 -0.88 3.36 -9.69
N ARG A 66 -1.23 3.84 -10.90
CA ARG A 66 -2.58 3.78 -11.44
C ARG A 66 -3.08 2.33 -11.58
N GLU A 67 -2.19 1.44 -11.99
CA GLU A 67 -2.49 0.02 -12.20
C GLU A 67 -2.84 -0.72 -10.92
N GLU A 68 -2.27 -0.33 -9.77
CA GLU A 68 -2.53 -1.02 -8.50
C GLU A 68 -3.76 -0.50 -7.75
N MET A 69 -4.31 0.69 -8.09
CA MET A 69 -5.45 1.29 -7.38
C MET A 69 -6.68 0.40 -7.27
N PRO A 70 -7.14 -0.31 -8.32
CA PRO A 70 -8.29 -1.21 -8.20
C PRO A 70 -8.04 -2.40 -7.25
N ALA A 71 -6.78 -2.83 -7.10
CA ALA A 71 -6.41 -3.87 -6.15
C ALA A 71 -6.39 -3.35 -4.71
N LEU A 72 -5.97 -2.11 -4.50
CA LEU A 72 -6.05 -1.42 -3.20
C LEU A 72 -7.51 -1.21 -2.77
N GLU A 73 -8.41 -0.85 -3.70
CA GLU A 73 -9.84 -0.74 -3.41
C GLU A 73 -10.42 -2.09 -2.96
N ARG A 74 -10.10 -3.18 -3.69
CA ARG A 74 -10.53 -4.52 -3.28
C ARG A 74 -10.00 -4.90 -1.90
N LEU A 75 -8.75 -4.57 -1.60
CA LEU A 75 -8.13 -4.85 -0.30
C LEU A 75 -8.83 -4.07 0.82
N GLU A 76 -9.14 -2.78 0.58
CA GLU A 76 -9.94 -1.97 1.52
C GLU A 76 -11.32 -2.58 1.73
N GLY A 77 -12.00 -3.00 0.66
CA GLY A 77 -13.30 -3.66 0.76
C GLY A 77 -13.28 -5.00 1.50
N LEU A 78 -12.15 -5.72 1.47
CA LEU A 78 -11.99 -7.02 2.14
C LEU A 78 -11.62 -6.88 3.62
N LEU A 79 -10.71 -5.99 3.96
CA LEU A 79 -10.09 -5.91 5.29
C LEU A 79 -10.37 -4.58 6.00
N GLY A 80 -10.80 -3.55 5.27
CA GLY A 80 -11.05 -2.22 5.82
C GLY A 80 -12.08 -2.23 6.94
N GLY A 81 -11.81 -1.45 8.00
CA GLY A 81 -12.69 -1.42 9.16
C GLY A 81 -12.03 -0.83 10.41
N PRO A 82 -12.47 -1.25 11.59
CA PRO A 82 -11.95 -0.70 12.84
C PRO A 82 -10.48 -1.05 13.11
N ASP A 83 -9.98 -2.15 12.54
CA ASP A 83 -8.64 -2.66 12.77
C ASP A 83 -7.64 -2.36 11.65
N PHE A 84 -8.13 -2.05 10.43
CA PHE A 84 -7.31 -1.81 9.25
C PHE A 84 -7.88 -0.70 8.36
N ALA A 85 -6.99 0.01 7.68
CA ALA A 85 -7.35 0.96 6.63
C ALA A 85 -6.27 1.05 5.55
N VAL A 86 -6.69 1.13 4.29
CA VAL A 86 -5.85 1.60 3.18
C VAL A 86 -5.90 3.12 3.14
N LEU A 87 -4.73 3.75 3.08
CA LEU A 87 -4.57 5.21 3.02
C LEU A 87 -3.83 5.60 1.73
N PRO A 88 -4.54 5.75 0.60
CA PRO A 88 -3.92 6.18 -0.66
C PRO A 88 -3.62 7.67 -0.59
N LEU A 89 -2.34 8.00 -0.43
CA LEU A 89 -1.85 9.37 -0.31
C LEU A 89 -1.38 9.90 -1.66
N CYS A 90 -2.23 10.67 -2.32
CA CYS A 90 -1.92 11.35 -3.58
C CYS A 90 -0.95 12.51 -3.32
N ILE A 91 0.10 12.60 -4.14
CA ILE A 91 1.09 13.67 -4.07
C ILE A 91 1.18 14.50 -5.36
N ASP A 92 0.10 14.61 -6.11
CA ASP A 92 0.04 15.50 -7.27
C ASP A 92 0.17 16.97 -6.86
N GLU A 93 0.97 17.75 -7.59
CA GLU A 93 1.10 19.20 -7.39
C GLU A 93 -0.22 19.95 -7.60
N GLY A 94 -1.15 19.37 -8.35
CA GLY A 94 -2.48 19.92 -8.62
C GLY A 94 -3.51 19.69 -7.49
N GLY A 95 -3.11 19.18 -6.33
CA GLY A 95 -4.00 18.96 -5.19
C GLY A 95 -4.89 17.71 -5.32
N ILE A 96 -5.77 17.55 -4.36
CA ILE A 96 -6.67 16.39 -4.24
C ILE A 96 -7.58 16.21 -5.47
N GLU A 97 -7.93 17.29 -6.17
CA GLU A 97 -8.80 17.27 -7.35
C GLU A 97 -8.22 16.47 -8.53
N ARG A 98 -6.90 16.33 -8.59
CA ARG A 98 -6.26 15.45 -9.57
C ARG A 98 -6.54 13.98 -9.29
N GLY A 99 -6.39 13.57 -8.05
CA GLY A 99 -6.74 12.21 -7.61
C GLY A 99 -8.22 11.92 -7.80
N ARG A 100 -9.10 12.86 -7.44
CA ARG A 100 -10.55 12.72 -7.62
C ARG A 100 -10.93 12.46 -9.07
N ARG A 101 -10.45 13.28 -10.01
CA ARG A 101 -10.70 13.07 -11.44
C ARG A 101 -10.22 11.71 -11.94
N PHE A 102 -9.07 11.26 -11.44
CA PHE A 102 -8.59 9.92 -11.78
C PHE A 102 -9.51 8.82 -11.22
N TYR A 103 -9.99 8.94 -9.98
CA TYR A 103 -10.95 8.00 -9.40
C TYR A 103 -12.23 7.93 -10.22
N ASP A 104 -12.78 9.08 -10.61
CA ASP A 104 -13.98 9.16 -11.49
C ASP A 104 -13.72 8.50 -12.86
N GLU A 105 -12.53 8.73 -13.45
CA GLU A 105 -12.15 8.17 -14.77
C GLU A 105 -12.11 6.64 -14.76
N VAL A 106 -11.61 6.03 -13.67
CA VAL A 106 -11.42 4.57 -13.58
C VAL A 106 -12.50 3.87 -12.76
N GLY A 107 -13.44 4.60 -12.19
CA GLY A 107 -14.58 4.07 -11.45
C GLY A 107 -14.27 3.57 -10.05
N LEU A 108 -13.30 4.17 -9.35
CA LEU A 108 -13.04 3.90 -7.94
C LEU A 108 -14.05 4.67 -7.09
N VAL A 109 -14.78 3.97 -6.22
CA VAL A 109 -15.86 4.55 -5.42
C VAL A 109 -15.74 4.29 -3.91
N ASP A 110 -15.10 3.18 -3.55
CA ASP A 110 -15.01 2.73 -2.14
C ASP A 110 -13.60 2.94 -1.54
N LEU A 111 -12.62 3.31 -2.36
CA LEU A 111 -11.27 3.61 -1.91
C LEU A 111 -11.20 5.07 -1.43
N PRO A 112 -10.88 5.35 -0.15
CA PRO A 112 -10.74 6.73 0.31
C PRO A 112 -9.61 7.45 -0.44
N LEU A 113 -9.74 8.76 -0.58
CA LEU A 113 -8.73 9.60 -1.22
C LEU A 113 -8.15 10.60 -0.23
N TYR A 114 -6.83 10.65 -0.17
CA TYR A 114 -6.08 11.62 0.63
C TYR A 114 -5.05 12.32 -0.24
N TRP A 115 -4.72 13.54 0.13
CA TRP A 115 -3.69 14.32 -0.53
C TRP A 115 -2.76 14.99 0.48
N ALA A 116 -1.50 15.11 0.13
CA ALA A 116 -0.57 15.96 0.86
C ALA A 116 0.44 16.59 -0.11
N GLU A 117 1.01 17.72 0.31
CA GLU A 117 2.00 18.45 -0.47
C GLU A 117 3.26 17.56 -0.68
N PRO A 118 3.70 17.36 -1.95
CA PRO A 118 4.73 16.37 -2.31
C PRO A 118 6.02 16.48 -1.51
N LEU A 119 6.57 17.68 -1.38
CA LEU A 119 7.84 17.91 -0.67
C LEU A 119 7.71 17.57 0.83
N ARG A 120 6.57 17.90 1.44
CA ARG A 120 6.31 17.57 2.86
C ARG A 120 6.25 16.08 3.09
N VAL A 121 5.59 15.35 2.17
CA VAL A 121 5.53 13.87 2.22
C VAL A 121 6.93 13.29 2.05
N GLN A 122 7.71 13.77 1.09
CA GLN A 122 9.05 13.28 0.85
C GLN A 122 9.97 13.50 2.05
N LEU A 123 9.93 14.66 2.67
CA LEU A 123 10.72 14.99 3.86
C LEU A 123 10.28 14.17 5.08
N ALA A 124 8.98 13.97 5.26
CA ALA A 124 8.44 13.26 6.42
C ALA A 124 8.61 11.74 6.33
N LEU A 125 8.36 11.16 5.15
CA LEU A 125 8.30 9.71 4.94
C LEU A 125 9.51 9.15 4.18
N ALA A 126 10.42 9.99 3.72
CA ALA A 126 11.71 9.61 3.09
C ALA A 126 11.57 8.52 2.01
N PHE A 127 10.65 8.69 1.06
CA PHE A 127 10.51 7.80 -0.09
C PHE A 127 11.39 8.26 -1.26
N ILE A 128 11.80 7.30 -2.11
CA ILE A 128 12.72 7.57 -3.23
C ILE A 128 12.00 7.59 -4.58
N GLY A 129 10.89 6.84 -4.70
CA GLY A 129 10.14 6.69 -5.95
C GLY A 129 8.71 6.24 -5.70
N LEU A 130 7.91 6.17 -6.77
CA LEU A 130 6.50 5.80 -6.73
C LEU A 130 6.23 4.48 -7.49
N PRO A 131 5.27 3.71 -7.05
CA PRO A 131 4.62 3.81 -5.76
C PRO A 131 5.56 3.43 -4.62
N THR A 132 5.34 3.98 -3.43
CA THR A 132 5.96 3.50 -2.19
C THR A 132 4.85 3.22 -1.18
N THR A 133 4.86 2.03 -0.60
CA THR A 133 3.85 1.61 0.37
C THR A 133 4.49 1.35 1.72
N LEU A 134 3.96 1.97 2.76
CA LEU A 134 4.36 1.77 4.15
C LEU A 134 3.27 0.96 4.86
N LEU A 135 3.71 -0.03 5.64
CA LEU A 135 2.87 -0.71 6.61
C LEU A 135 3.14 -0.10 7.98
N ILE A 136 2.08 0.37 8.63
CA ILE A 136 2.13 1.16 9.85
C ILE A 136 1.31 0.45 10.92
N ASP A 137 1.87 0.33 12.13
CA ASP A 137 1.20 -0.32 13.26
C ASP A 137 0.15 0.58 13.95
N ARG A 138 -0.54 0.02 14.95
CA ARG A 138 -1.59 0.72 15.72
C ARG A 138 -1.06 1.92 16.52
N GLU A 139 0.24 1.99 16.77
CA GLU A 139 0.94 3.11 17.43
C GLU A 139 1.56 4.11 16.43
N THR A 140 1.15 4.02 15.16
CA THR A 140 1.61 4.89 14.06
C THR A 140 3.11 4.82 13.75
N ARG A 141 3.72 3.65 13.94
CA ARG A 141 5.13 3.38 13.61
C ARG A 141 5.23 2.54 12.35
N GLU A 142 6.25 2.80 11.53
CA GLU A 142 6.55 1.96 10.36
C GLU A 142 7.06 0.59 10.78
N ILE A 143 6.33 -0.45 10.37
CA ILE A 143 6.71 -1.85 10.56
C ILE A 143 7.09 -2.56 9.26
N GLY A 144 6.91 -1.91 8.11
CA GLY A 144 7.32 -2.43 6.82
C GLY A 144 7.27 -1.37 5.73
N ARG A 145 8.07 -1.56 4.68
CA ARG A 145 8.12 -0.69 3.51
C ARG A 145 8.34 -1.49 2.24
N LEU A 146 7.59 -1.14 1.20
CA LEU A 146 7.76 -1.66 -0.14
C LEU A 146 7.96 -0.50 -1.12
N GLN A 147 8.96 -0.58 -1.97
CA GLN A 147 9.17 0.34 -3.09
C GLN A 147 8.83 -0.36 -4.39
N GLY A 148 8.06 0.30 -5.23
CA GLY A 148 7.55 -0.26 -6.47
C GLY A 148 6.16 -0.89 -6.33
N PRO A 149 5.55 -1.26 -7.48
CA PRO A 149 4.20 -1.81 -7.52
C PRO A 149 4.12 -3.22 -6.93
N PHE A 150 2.92 -3.56 -6.45
CA PHE A 150 2.60 -4.90 -5.97
C PHE A 150 1.14 -5.26 -6.29
N ASP A 151 0.87 -6.57 -6.42
CA ASP A 151 -0.51 -7.05 -6.53
C ASP A 151 -1.16 -7.16 -5.15
N TRP A 152 -1.81 -6.07 -4.75
CA TRP A 152 -2.52 -5.96 -3.47
C TRP A 152 -3.75 -6.85 -3.39
N GLY A 153 -4.24 -7.37 -4.52
CA GLY A 153 -5.31 -8.36 -4.59
C GLY A 153 -4.85 -9.80 -4.43
N SER A 154 -3.54 -10.05 -4.32
CA SER A 154 -3.01 -11.40 -4.16
C SER A 154 -3.32 -11.99 -2.78
N ASP A 155 -3.51 -13.32 -2.73
CA ASP A 155 -3.70 -14.05 -1.45
C ASP A 155 -2.56 -13.79 -0.46
N GLU A 156 -1.35 -13.54 -0.97
CA GLU A 156 -0.17 -13.28 -0.14
C GLU A 156 -0.27 -11.93 0.58
N ALA A 157 -0.71 -10.88 -0.15
CA ALA A 157 -0.94 -9.56 0.46
C ALA A 157 -2.03 -9.64 1.53
N VAL A 158 -3.16 -10.25 1.19
CA VAL A 158 -4.30 -10.41 2.10
C VAL A 158 -3.89 -11.17 3.36
N ARG A 159 -3.18 -12.31 3.21
CA ARG A 159 -2.71 -13.09 4.37
C ARG A 159 -1.78 -12.30 5.26
N GLN A 160 -0.71 -11.69 4.68
CA GLN A 160 0.26 -10.97 5.50
C GLN A 160 -0.37 -9.83 6.29
N ILE A 161 -1.33 -9.12 5.71
CA ILE A 161 -2.04 -8.05 6.41
C ILE A 161 -2.97 -8.64 7.47
N SER A 162 -3.76 -9.68 7.13
CA SER A 162 -4.68 -10.33 8.06
C SER A 162 -3.98 -10.89 9.30
N ASP A 163 -2.75 -11.39 9.15
CA ASP A 163 -1.96 -11.92 10.26
C ASP A 163 -1.53 -10.82 11.28
N LEU A 164 -1.74 -9.55 10.94
CA LEU A 164 -1.42 -8.39 11.80
C LEU A 164 -2.64 -7.79 12.50
N LEU A 165 -3.84 -8.21 12.12
CA LEU A 165 -5.10 -7.66 12.64
C LEU A 165 -5.58 -8.40 13.87
#